data_117ee8a1fdc1a1e5ecba25c077bfd115
#
_entry.id   117ee8a1fdc1a1e5ecba25c077bfd115
#
_cell.length_a   1.000
_cell.length_b   1.000
_cell.length_c   1.000
_cell.angle_alpha   90.00
_cell.angle_beta   90.00
_cell.angle_gamma   90.00
#
_symmetry.space_group_name_H-M   'P 1'
#
loop_
_entity.id
_entity.type
_entity.pdbx_description
1 polymer ?
#
loop_
_entity_poly.entity_id
_entity_poly.type
_entity_poly.pdbx_seq_one_letter_code
_entity_poly.pdbx_strand_id
1 'polypeptide(L)'
;MHTSPTASLGQNESGGLNVYVRQVCSAFSDHGIATDIFTRKQSAEDPDVESLASLSRVIYLPAGKDLDKYSLYGAVPAFATRILDFAGREKLSYDLLYSHYWLSGEVACLLRPELATGWAHIAHTLGLVKNRSLAAGARPEPQLRIRVEGEIAQQASLLIASTADEAHELIEGY
;
A
#
# COMPACT_ATOMS: atom_id res chain seq x y z
N MET A 1 -4.20 1.21 -0.40
CA MET A 1 -5.01 2.45 -0.21
C MET A 1 -5.22 3.26 -1.50
N HIS A 2 -4.40 3.15 -2.51
CA HIS A 2 -4.47 4.03 -3.68
C HIS A 2 -5.55 3.61 -4.69
N THR A 3 -5.33 2.53 -5.42
CA THR A 3 -6.28 1.96 -6.39
C THR A 3 -6.44 0.46 -6.18
N SER A 4 -7.56 -0.11 -6.65
CA SER A 4 -7.75 -1.56 -6.57
C SER A 4 -6.80 -2.32 -7.52
N PRO A 5 -6.22 -3.45 -7.11
CA PRO A 5 -5.43 -4.31 -7.99
C PRO A 5 -6.27 -4.93 -9.13
N THR A 6 -7.60 -4.97 -9.00
CA THR A 6 -8.51 -5.46 -10.03
C THR A 6 -8.95 -4.40 -11.03
N ALA A 7 -8.61 -3.10 -10.78
CA ALA A 7 -8.94 -2.02 -11.68
C ALA A 7 -8.35 -2.25 -13.08
N SER A 8 -9.13 -1.97 -14.13
CA SER A 8 -8.71 -2.12 -15.51
C SER A 8 -7.54 -1.19 -15.84
N LEU A 9 -6.56 -1.69 -16.59
CA LEU A 9 -5.45 -0.87 -17.08
C LEU A 9 -5.98 0.26 -17.96
N GLY A 10 -5.45 1.48 -17.74
CA GLY A 10 -5.86 2.67 -18.50
C GLY A 10 -6.98 3.49 -17.86
N GLN A 11 -7.56 3.05 -16.76
CA GLN A 11 -8.38 3.93 -15.92
C GLN A 11 -7.50 4.83 -15.06
N ASN A 12 -8.02 6.00 -14.64
CA ASN A 12 -7.29 6.95 -13.82
C ASN A 12 -6.55 6.27 -12.65
N GLU A 13 -5.23 6.48 -12.59
CA GLU A 13 -4.34 6.00 -11.53
C GLU A 13 -4.11 4.46 -11.49
N SER A 14 -4.65 3.68 -12.43
CA SER A 14 -4.30 2.26 -12.56
C SER A 14 -3.02 2.10 -13.40
N GLY A 15 -1.96 1.58 -12.80
CA GLY A 15 -0.64 1.49 -13.43
C GLY A 15 0.15 0.26 -13.00
N GLY A 16 1.46 0.35 -13.12
CA GLY A 16 2.39 -0.74 -12.81
C GLY A 16 2.23 -1.32 -11.39
N LEU A 17 1.85 -0.49 -10.40
CA LEU A 17 1.57 -0.94 -9.04
C LEU A 17 0.47 -2.01 -8.98
N ASN A 18 -0.63 -1.81 -9.70
CA ASN A 18 -1.76 -2.74 -9.69
C ASN A 18 -1.38 -4.08 -10.34
N VAL A 19 -0.61 -4.02 -11.43
CA VAL A 19 -0.07 -5.20 -12.10
C VAL A 19 0.87 -5.96 -11.17
N TYR A 20 1.78 -5.24 -10.50
CA TYR A 20 2.72 -5.82 -9.56
C TYR A 20 2.00 -6.54 -8.42
N VAL A 21 1.07 -5.88 -7.74
CA VAL A 21 0.32 -6.48 -6.62
C VAL A 21 -0.42 -7.73 -7.08
N ARG A 22 -1.09 -7.68 -8.23
CA ARG A 22 -1.81 -8.85 -8.78
C ARG A 22 -0.88 -10.03 -9.05
N GLN A 23 0.26 -9.78 -9.69
CA GLN A 23 1.22 -10.84 -10.00
C GLN A 23 1.86 -11.44 -8.76
N VAL A 24 2.23 -10.62 -7.77
CA VAL A 24 2.79 -11.09 -6.50
C VAL A 24 1.77 -11.93 -5.73
N CYS A 25 0.51 -11.50 -5.65
CA CYS A 25 -0.52 -12.26 -4.96
C CYS A 25 -0.88 -13.57 -5.68
N SER A 26 -0.82 -13.59 -7.02
CA SER A 26 -0.94 -14.83 -7.79
C SER A 26 0.21 -15.79 -7.45
N ALA A 27 1.45 -15.30 -7.47
CA ALA A 27 2.61 -16.10 -7.12
C ALA A 27 2.56 -16.63 -5.67
N PHE A 28 2.11 -15.81 -4.72
CA PHE A 28 1.90 -16.27 -3.34
C PHE A 28 0.86 -17.40 -3.28
N SER A 29 -0.24 -17.27 -4.01
CA SER A 29 -1.28 -18.29 -4.10
C SER A 29 -0.73 -19.60 -4.67
N ASP A 30 0.13 -19.55 -5.70
CA ASP A 30 0.78 -20.71 -6.31
C ASP A 30 1.74 -21.41 -5.34
N HIS A 31 2.26 -20.67 -4.34
CA HIS A 31 3.11 -21.19 -3.27
C HIS A 31 2.35 -21.55 -1.99
N GLY A 32 1.02 -21.58 -2.03
CA GLY A 32 0.18 -21.95 -0.89
C GLY A 32 0.05 -20.85 0.17
N ILE A 33 0.39 -19.60 -0.14
CA ILE A 33 0.31 -18.46 0.77
C ILE A 33 -1.02 -17.73 0.55
N ALA A 34 -1.87 -17.72 1.59
CA ALA A 34 -3.13 -16.97 1.56
C ALA A 34 -2.88 -15.47 1.71
N THR A 35 -3.61 -14.65 0.96
CA THR A 35 -3.40 -13.20 0.94
C THR A 35 -4.71 -12.43 0.98
N ASP A 36 -4.84 -11.53 1.93
CA ASP A 36 -5.90 -10.53 2.02
C ASP A 36 -5.37 -9.17 1.57
N ILE A 37 -5.93 -8.62 0.49
CA ILE A 37 -5.52 -7.35 -0.09
C ILE A 37 -6.54 -6.29 0.31
N PHE A 38 -6.16 -5.41 1.23
CA PHE A 38 -7.04 -4.32 1.66
C PHE A 38 -6.91 -3.11 0.73
N THR A 39 -8.02 -2.71 0.14
CA THR A 39 -8.12 -1.51 -0.69
C THR A 39 -9.34 -0.68 -0.31
N ARG A 40 -9.35 0.59 -0.70
CA ARG A 40 -10.51 1.45 -0.43
C ARG A 40 -11.58 1.27 -1.51
N LYS A 41 -12.84 1.35 -1.11
CA LYS A 41 -13.95 1.53 -2.05
C LYS A 41 -13.83 2.88 -2.76
N GLN A 42 -13.96 2.87 -4.05
CA GLN A 42 -14.02 4.09 -4.89
C GLN A 42 -15.45 4.40 -5.30
N SER A 43 -16.28 3.35 -5.43
CA SER A 43 -17.71 3.44 -5.77
C SER A 43 -18.56 2.71 -4.73
N ALA A 44 -19.84 3.07 -4.64
CA ALA A 44 -20.82 2.29 -3.86
C ALA A 44 -21.11 0.92 -4.48
N GLU A 45 -20.79 0.76 -5.76
CA GLU A 45 -20.96 -0.47 -6.53
C GLU A 45 -19.79 -1.45 -6.38
N ASP A 46 -18.66 -0.99 -5.80
CA ASP A 46 -17.53 -1.87 -5.52
C ASP A 46 -17.99 -2.99 -4.56
N PRO A 47 -17.62 -4.26 -4.83
CA PRO A 47 -17.97 -5.37 -3.94
C PRO A 47 -17.31 -5.19 -2.57
N ASP A 48 -17.81 -5.89 -1.54
CA ASP A 48 -17.11 -5.92 -0.25
C ASP A 48 -15.87 -6.80 -0.32
N VAL A 49 -15.97 -7.92 -1.01
CA VAL A 49 -14.87 -8.88 -1.23
C VAL A 49 -14.92 -9.42 -2.65
N GLU A 50 -13.77 -9.54 -3.28
CA GLU A 50 -13.59 -10.09 -4.62
C GLU A 50 -12.43 -11.10 -4.62
N SER A 51 -12.59 -12.25 -5.29
CA SER A 51 -11.51 -13.22 -5.45
C SER A 51 -10.51 -12.73 -6.51
N LEU A 52 -9.22 -12.80 -6.21
CA LEU A 52 -8.15 -12.45 -7.15
C LEU A 52 -7.40 -13.69 -7.66
N ALA A 53 -7.17 -14.66 -6.79
CA ALA A 53 -6.56 -15.96 -7.09
C ALA A 53 -7.11 -17.01 -6.11
N SER A 54 -6.70 -18.28 -6.24
CA SER A 54 -7.24 -19.39 -5.43
C SER A 54 -7.14 -19.16 -3.91
N LEU A 55 -6.07 -18.51 -3.45
CA LEU A 55 -5.83 -18.18 -2.04
C LEU A 55 -5.71 -16.66 -1.80
N SER A 56 -6.13 -15.83 -2.76
CA SER A 56 -6.01 -14.38 -2.65
C SER A 56 -7.35 -13.69 -2.90
N ARG A 57 -7.71 -12.76 -2.02
CA ARG A 57 -8.93 -11.97 -2.14
C ARG A 57 -8.66 -10.49 -1.91
N VAL A 58 -9.45 -9.63 -2.52
CA VAL A 58 -9.45 -8.18 -2.34
C VAL A 58 -10.61 -7.80 -1.44
N ILE A 59 -10.32 -7.08 -0.36
CA ILE A 59 -11.29 -6.56 0.60
C ILE A 59 -11.40 -5.05 0.39
N TYR A 60 -12.59 -4.58 0.04
CA TYR A 60 -12.90 -3.18 -0.23
C TYR A 60 -13.49 -2.52 1.01
N LEU A 61 -12.76 -1.58 1.58
CA LEU A 61 -13.18 -0.88 2.79
C LEU A 61 -13.51 0.59 2.47
N PRO A 62 -14.61 1.14 3.00
CA PRO A 62 -14.95 2.54 2.79
C PRO A 62 -13.93 3.43 3.50
N ALA A 63 -13.22 4.30 2.74
CA ALA A 63 -12.32 5.30 3.27
C ALA A 63 -12.03 6.38 2.23
N GLY A 64 -12.12 7.65 2.59
CA GLY A 64 -11.66 8.77 1.77
C GLY A 64 -12.32 8.84 0.39
N LYS A 65 -13.65 8.76 0.32
CA LYS A 65 -14.37 8.92 -0.94
C LYS A 65 -14.05 10.31 -1.55
N ASP A 66 -13.82 10.33 -2.86
CA ASP A 66 -13.58 11.54 -3.66
C ASP A 66 -12.36 12.39 -3.22
N LEU A 67 -11.43 11.82 -2.44
CA LEU A 67 -10.21 12.48 -2.03
C LEU A 67 -9.07 12.23 -3.04
N ASP A 68 -8.30 13.28 -3.34
CA ASP A 68 -7.04 13.15 -4.06
C ASP A 68 -5.98 12.41 -3.22
N LYS A 69 -4.89 11.98 -3.86
CA LYS A 69 -3.86 11.15 -3.22
C LYS A 69 -3.18 11.77 -1.99
N TYR A 70 -3.15 13.10 -1.87
CA TYR A 70 -2.53 13.75 -0.71
C TYR A 70 -3.54 13.94 0.42
N SER A 71 -4.79 14.26 0.08
CA SER A 71 -5.90 14.34 1.04
C SER A 71 -6.24 12.98 1.66
N LEU A 72 -5.93 11.88 0.95
CA LEU A 72 -6.07 10.50 1.46
C LEU A 72 -5.25 10.22 2.72
N TYR A 73 -4.19 10.98 2.99
CA TYR A 73 -3.43 10.82 4.23
C TYR A 73 -4.31 10.98 5.47
N GLY A 74 -5.23 11.93 5.47
CA GLY A 74 -6.19 12.11 6.56
C GLY A 74 -7.16 10.94 6.79
N ALA A 75 -7.32 10.06 5.80
CA ALA A 75 -8.17 8.87 5.90
C ALA A 75 -7.41 7.62 6.40
N VAL A 76 -6.08 7.69 6.54
CA VAL A 76 -5.25 6.55 6.95
C VAL A 76 -5.68 5.96 8.29
N PRO A 77 -5.91 6.73 9.38
CA PRO A 77 -6.31 6.15 10.66
C PRO A 77 -7.65 5.40 10.57
N ALA A 78 -8.65 6.00 9.91
CA ALA A 78 -9.95 5.36 9.73
C ALA A 78 -9.86 4.08 8.90
N PHE A 79 -8.97 4.05 7.90
CA PHE A 79 -8.75 2.85 7.09
C PHE A 79 -8.06 1.73 7.89
N ALA A 80 -7.06 2.06 8.71
CA ALA A 80 -6.41 1.11 9.61
C ALA A 80 -7.41 0.50 10.61
N THR A 81 -8.24 1.32 11.25
CA THR A 81 -9.31 0.83 12.15
C THR A 81 -10.24 -0.16 11.45
N ARG A 82 -10.65 0.12 10.21
CA ARG A 82 -11.54 -0.79 9.47
C ARG A 82 -10.87 -2.12 9.11
N ILE A 83 -9.56 -2.13 8.88
CA ILE A 83 -8.80 -3.39 8.69
C ILE A 83 -8.83 -4.20 9.99
N LEU A 84 -8.57 -3.58 11.14
CA LEU A 84 -8.62 -4.26 12.44
C LEU A 84 -10.02 -4.81 12.75
N ASP A 85 -11.06 -4.02 12.49
CA ASP A 85 -12.45 -4.43 12.66
C ASP A 85 -12.79 -5.62 11.75
N PHE A 86 -12.32 -5.61 10.50
CA PHE A 86 -12.52 -6.73 9.58
C PHE A 86 -11.80 -7.99 10.08
N ALA A 87 -10.51 -7.88 10.42
CA ALA A 87 -9.74 -9.00 10.95
C ALA A 87 -10.35 -9.59 12.22
N GLY A 88 -10.82 -8.74 13.14
CA GLY A 88 -11.48 -9.18 14.38
C GLY A 88 -12.80 -9.89 14.13
N ARG A 89 -13.66 -9.38 13.24
CA ARG A 89 -14.93 -10.03 12.88
C ARG A 89 -14.74 -11.41 12.24
N GLU A 90 -13.77 -11.49 11.33
CA GLU A 90 -13.44 -12.72 10.61
C GLU A 90 -12.53 -13.66 11.44
N LYS A 91 -12.09 -13.23 12.63
CA LYS A 91 -11.14 -13.96 13.50
C LYS A 91 -9.84 -14.32 12.78
N LEU A 92 -9.31 -13.40 12.00
CA LEU A 92 -8.10 -13.59 11.23
C LEU A 92 -6.85 -13.19 12.04
N SER A 93 -5.77 -13.93 11.81
CA SER A 93 -4.42 -13.56 12.21
C SER A 93 -3.53 -13.51 10.97
N TYR A 94 -2.57 -12.60 10.96
CA TYR A 94 -1.66 -12.43 9.84
C TYR A 94 -0.23 -12.67 10.29
N ASP A 95 0.53 -13.44 9.51
CA ASP A 95 1.95 -13.71 9.76
C ASP A 95 2.83 -12.56 9.28
N LEU A 96 2.37 -11.79 8.28
CA LEU A 96 3.12 -10.71 7.67
C LEU A 96 2.18 -9.62 7.14
N LEU A 97 2.56 -8.36 7.37
CA LEU A 97 2.05 -7.21 6.63
C LEU A 97 2.95 -6.95 5.43
N TYR A 98 2.37 -6.74 4.24
CA TYR A 98 3.09 -6.30 3.06
C TYR A 98 2.46 -5.03 2.52
N SER A 99 3.15 -3.90 2.65
CA SER A 99 2.62 -2.60 2.26
C SER A 99 3.30 -2.07 0.99
N HIS A 100 2.50 -1.43 0.15
CA HIS A 100 2.89 -0.89 -1.14
C HIS A 100 2.63 0.61 -1.20
N TYR A 101 3.66 1.41 -1.46
CA TYR A 101 3.58 2.86 -1.52
C TYR A 101 3.37 3.53 -0.14
N TRP A 102 3.74 4.80 0.00
CA TRP A 102 3.84 5.51 1.28
C TRP A 102 2.54 5.55 2.10
N LEU A 103 1.36 5.73 1.46
CA LEU A 103 0.07 5.71 2.18
C LEU A 103 -0.23 4.35 2.81
N SER A 104 0.11 3.26 2.12
CA SER A 104 -0.07 1.92 2.69
C SER A 104 1.00 1.59 3.72
N GLY A 105 2.19 2.16 3.58
CA GLY A 105 3.23 2.11 4.62
C GLY A 105 2.76 2.76 5.92
N GLU A 106 2.15 3.94 5.84
CA GLU A 106 1.58 4.62 7.01
C GLU A 106 0.45 3.80 7.67
N VAL A 107 -0.41 3.17 6.86
CA VAL A 107 -1.40 2.21 7.40
C VAL A 107 -0.70 1.08 8.16
N ALA A 108 0.37 0.51 7.62
CA ALA A 108 1.10 -0.57 8.26
C ALA A 108 1.80 -0.14 9.56
N CYS A 109 2.28 1.11 9.65
CA CYS A 109 2.78 1.69 10.92
C CYS A 109 1.74 1.59 12.03
N LEU A 110 0.46 1.87 11.72
CA LEU A 110 -0.64 1.81 12.68
C LEU A 110 -1.10 0.38 12.97
N LEU A 111 -1.04 -0.52 11.98
CA LEU A 111 -1.50 -1.90 12.12
C LEU A 111 -0.51 -2.80 12.85
N ARG A 112 0.80 -2.58 12.66
CA ARG A 112 1.85 -3.46 13.17
C ARG A 112 1.79 -3.69 14.68
N PRO A 113 1.62 -2.67 15.54
CA PRO A 113 1.52 -2.89 16.98
C PRO A 113 0.31 -3.73 17.38
N GLU A 114 -0.83 -3.52 16.71
CA GLU A 114 -2.10 -4.18 17.02
C GLU A 114 -2.13 -5.64 16.55
N LEU A 115 -1.50 -5.93 15.40
CA LEU A 115 -1.44 -7.27 14.83
C LEU A 115 -0.21 -8.07 15.31
N ALA A 116 0.75 -7.43 15.99
CA ALA A 116 1.98 -8.02 16.53
C ALA A 116 2.74 -8.87 15.51
N THR A 117 2.84 -8.41 14.26
CA THR A 117 3.40 -9.17 13.13
C THR A 117 4.59 -8.46 12.47
N GLY A 118 5.35 -9.20 11.66
CA GLY A 118 6.39 -8.64 10.80
C GLY A 118 5.82 -7.73 9.72
N TRP A 119 6.66 -6.83 9.17
CA TRP A 119 6.25 -5.89 8.16
C TRP A 119 7.30 -5.76 7.06
N ALA A 120 6.92 -6.10 5.82
CA ALA A 120 7.65 -5.81 4.61
C ALA A 120 7.06 -4.60 3.88
N HIS A 121 7.89 -3.74 3.33
CA HIS A 121 7.47 -2.56 2.58
C HIS A 121 8.21 -2.44 1.26
N ILE A 122 7.49 -2.03 0.21
CA ILE A 122 8.04 -1.61 -1.07
C ILE A 122 7.51 -0.21 -1.45
N ALA A 123 8.42 0.71 -1.74
CA ALA A 123 8.05 2.10 -1.99
C ALA A 123 7.43 2.34 -3.38
N HIS A 124 7.84 1.58 -4.40
CA HIS A 124 7.55 1.75 -5.83
C HIS A 124 8.04 3.08 -6.42
N THR A 125 8.02 4.16 -5.68
CA THR A 125 8.59 5.46 -6.01
C THR A 125 8.92 6.22 -4.74
N LEU A 126 10.03 6.93 -4.73
CA LEU A 126 10.51 7.73 -3.60
C LEU A 126 10.29 9.22 -3.86
N GLY A 127 9.73 9.94 -2.88
CA GLY A 127 9.46 11.37 -2.97
C GLY A 127 10.72 12.22 -3.15
N LEU A 128 11.80 11.89 -2.44
CA LEU A 128 13.10 12.56 -2.60
C LEU A 128 13.65 12.42 -4.01
N VAL A 129 13.62 11.20 -4.57
CA VAL A 129 14.12 10.93 -5.93
C VAL A 129 13.29 11.68 -6.97
N LYS A 130 11.96 11.70 -6.83
CA LYS A 130 11.09 12.49 -7.70
C LYS A 130 11.38 13.98 -7.63
N ASN A 131 11.66 14.50 -6.44
CA ASN A 131 11.98 15.92 -6.27
C ASN A 131 13.35 16.30 -6.85
N ARG A 132 14.35 15.40 -6.84
CA ARG A 132 15.66 15.63 -7.48
C ARG A 132 15.55 15.65 -9.02
N SER A 133 14.63 14.88 -9.59
CA SER A 133 14.43 14.76 -11.04
C SER A 133 13.21 15.55 -11.56
N LEU A 134 12.81 16.60 -10.84
CA LEU A 134 11.59 17.35 -11.14
C LEU A 134 11.75 18.13 -12.44
N ALA A 135 10.80 17.97 -13.36
CA ALA A 135 10.75 18.77 -14.58
C ALA A 135 10.45 20.26 -14.25
N ALA A 136 10.93 21.17 -15.10
CA ALA A 136 10.69 22.59 -14.93
C ALA A 136 9.18 22.90 -14.85
N GLY A 137 8.76 23.58 -13.77
CA GLY A 137 7.36 23.94 -13.52
C GLY A 137 6.51 22.83 -12.90
N ALA A 138 7.03 21.62 -12.67
CA ALA A 138 6.32 20.58 -11.97
C ALA A 138 6.28 20.87 -10.44
N ARG A 139 5.21 20.40 -9.78
CA ARG A 139 5.10 20.53 -8.32
C ARG A 139 5.91 19.44 -7.61
N PRO A 140 6.69 19.79 -6.59
CA PRO A 140 7.41 18.80 -5.79
C PRO A 140 6.43 17.94 -4.99
N GLU A 141 6.86 16.73 -4.68
CA GLU A 141 6.18 15.89 -3.71
C GLU A 141 6.21 16.57 -2.33
N PRO A 142 5.13 16.51 -1.56
CA PRO A 142 5.04 17.20 -0.27
C PRO A 142 6.08 16.71 0.74
N GLN A 143 6.54 17.61 1.61
CA GLN A 143 7.43 17.26 2.73
C GLN A 143 6.80 16.22 3.67
N LEU A 144 5.48 16.23 3.82
CA LEU A 144 4.74 15.20 4.54
C LEU A 144 5.06 13.80 4.00
N ARG A 145 5.01 13.60 2.68
CA ARG A 145 5.31 12.32 2.05
C ARG A 145 6.75 11.88 2.36
N ILE A 146 7.72 12.78 2.21
CA ILE A 146 9.14 12.48 2.44
C ILE A 146 9.38 12.07 3.89
N ARG A 147 8.76 12.78 4.85
CA ARG A 147 8.84 12.43 6.27
C ARG A 147 8.25 11.05 6.55
N VAL A 148 7.05 10.77 6.03
CA VAL A 148 6.37 9.48 6.21
C VAL A 148 7.18 8.34 5.58
N GLU A 149 7.75 8.53 4.40
CA GLU A 149 8.65 7.55 3.78
C GLU A 149 9.86 7.24 4.67
N GLY A 150 10.45 8.26 5.33
CA GLY A 150 11.52 8.08 6.30
C GLY A 150 11.08 7.30 7.55
N GLU A 151 9.91 7.60 8.10
CA GLU A 151 9.35 6.89 9.24
C GLU A 151 9.08 5.41 8.89
N ILE A 152 8.58 5.14 7.69
CA ILE A 152 8.38 3.78 7.16
C ILE A 152 9.71 3.04 7.02
N ALA A 153 10.74 3.68 6.44
CA ALA A 153 12.05 3.08 6.25
C ALA A 153 12.69 2.66 7.58
N GLN A 154 12.50 3.44 8.65
CA GLN A 154 13.02 3.15 9.97
C GLN A 154 12.23 2.06 10.73
N GLN A 155 10.94 1.89 10.44
CA GLN A 155 10.06 1.00 11.20
C GLN A 155 9.80 -0.34 10.51
N ALA A 156 9.87 -0.43 9.18
CA ALA A 156 9.66 -1.67 8.46
C ALA A 156 10.71 -2.72 8.85
N SER A 157 10.27 -3.97 9.03
CA SER A 157 11.18 -5.09 9.32
C SER A 157 12.02 -5.47 8.10
N LEU A 158 11.49 -5.22 6.90
CA LEU A 158 12.14 -5.48 5.62
C LEU A 158 11.72 -4.42 4.60
N LEU A 159 12.71 -3.82 3.94
CA LEU A 159 12.49 -2.97 2.77
C LEU A 159 12.82 -3.75 1.51
N ILE A 160 11.93 -3.72 0.54
CA ILE A 160 12.11 -4.33 -0.78
C ILE A 160 12.37 -3.21 -1.79
N ALA A 161 13.53 -3.27 -2.42
CA ALA A 161 13.90 -2.38 -3.50
C ALA A 161 13.81 -3.11 -4.85
N SER A 162 13.21 -2.46 -5.85
CA SER A 162 13.05 -3.04 -7.20
C SER A 162 14.36 -3.04 -8.00
N THR A 163 15.30 -2.16 -7.62
CA THR A 163 16.60 -1.99 -8.28
C THR A 163 17.69 -1.68 -7.25
N ALA A 164 18.96 -1.88 -7.64
CA ALA A 164 20.10 -1.49 -6.81
C ALA A 164 20.13 0.04 -6.57
N ASP A 165 19.71 0.84 -7.54
CA ASP A 165 19.62 2.29 -7.38
C ASP A 165 18.57 2.68 -6.34
N GLU A 166 17.40 2.04 -6.36
CA GLU A 166 16.37 2.27 -5.34
C GLU A 166 16.87 1.87 -3.94
N ALA A 167 17.61 0.76 -3.82
CA ALA A 167 18.21 0.36 -2.56
C ALA A 167 19.21 1.39 -2.06
N HIS A 168 20.06 1.93 -2.93
CA HIS A 168 21.00 2.98 -2.60
C HIS A 168 20.28 4.28 -2.16
N GLU A 169 19.25 4.70 -2.88
CA GLU A 169 18.45 5.87 -2.53
C GLU A 169 17.71 5.72 -1.19
N LEU A 170 17.27 4.51 -0.84
CA LEU A 170 16.69 4.23 0.48
C LEU A 170 17.72 4.36 1.60
N ILE A 171 18.95 3.89 1.40
CA ILE A 171 20.02 3.92 2.41
C ILE A 171 20.55 5.36 2.61
N GLU A 172 20.74 6.11 1.53
CA GLU A 172 21.35 7.44 1.57
C GLU A 172 20.35 8.58 1.82
N GLY A 173 19.06 8.35 1.50
CA GLY A 173 18.04 9.39 1.51
C GLY A 173 17.10 9.35 2.70
N TYR A 174 16.96 8.20 3.35
CA TYR A 174 16.00 7.95 4.43
C TYR A 174 16.63 7.24 5.62
#